data_4876e60f770f66eec71b3b7ced8c6bce
#
_entry.id   4876e60f770f66eec71b3b7ced8c6bce
#
_cell.length_a   1.000
_cell.length_b   1.000
_cell.length_c   1.000
_cell.angle_alpha   90.00
_cell.angle_beta   90.00
_cell.angle_gamma   90.00
#
_symmetry.space_group_name_H-M   'P 1'
#
loop_
_entity.id
_entity.type
_entity.pdbx_description
1 polymer ?
#
loop_
_entity_poly.entity_id
_entity_poly.type
_entity_poly.pdbx_seq_one_letter_code
_entity_poly.pdbx_strand_id
1 'polypeptide(L)'
;WKFLALLGYAAIYTYLAPWHLPSNRWYTWVIAILGVDLLFYVYHRTAHRVRLIWATHQAHHSSQYFNFATALRQKWNNSGEILVWIPLPLLGIPPWMVFLSFSINLVYQFWIHTEHIGKLWRPIEFVFNTPSHHRVHHGMDQEYLDRNYGGIRPLRARLFGPPRAPTPRPDTGTIRTAEP
;
A
#
# COMPACT_ATOMS: atom_id res chain seq x y z
N TRP A 1 14.02 -9.26 11.30
CA TRP A 1 13.67 -9.43 9.87
C TRP A 1 14.08 -8.21 9.02
N LYS A 2 13.78 -6.96 9.45
CA LYS A 2 14.14 -5.74 8.67
C LYS A 2 15.63 -5.62 8.41
N PHE A 3 16.47 -5.96 9.37
CA PHE A 3 17.92 -5.95 9.21
C PHE A 3 18.41 -7.00 8.19
N LEU A 4 17.87 -8.22 8.26
CA LEU A 4 18.18 -9.28 7.28
C LEU A 4 17.71 -8.89 5.87
N ALA A 5 16.55 -8.24 5.75
CA ALA A 5 16.06 -7.73 4.48
C ALA A 5 17.01 -6.65 3.91
N LEU A 6 17.50 -5.75 4.76
CA LEU A 6 18.47 -4.74 4.33
C LEU A 6 19.77 -5.35 3.82
N LEU A 7 20.29 -6.35 4.51
CA LEU A 7 21.48 -7.10 4.06
C LEU A 7 21.24 -7.83 2.73
N GLY A 8 20.07 -8.48 2.59
CA GLY A 8 19.69 -9.14 1.34
C GLY A 8 19.56 -8.16 0.18
N TYR A 9 18.93 -6.99 0.40
CA TYR A 9 18.84 -5.96 -0.64
C TYR A 9 20.19 -5.34 -0.97
N ALA A 10 21.07 -5.17 0.02
CA ALA A 10 22.43 -4.71 -0.22
C ALA A 10 23.22 -5.70 -1.07
N ALA A 11 23.10 -7.00 -0.80
CA ALA A 11 23.72 -8.04 -1.61
C ALA A 11 23.17 -8.05 -3.05
N ILE A 12 21.83 -7.97 -3.23
CA ILE A 12 21.21 -7.89 -4.56
C ILE A 12 21.71 -6.65 -5.30
N TYR A 13 21.69 -5.50 -4.65
CA TYR A 13 22.16 -4.24 -5.23
C TYR A 13 23.62 -4.32 -5.65
N THR A 14 24.50 -4.89 -4.79
CA THR A 14 25.94 -4.91 -5.04
C THR A 14 26.35 -5.94 -6.09
N TYR A 15 25.72 -7.12 -6.08
CA TYR A 15 26.21 -8.26 -6.86
C TYR A 15 25.34 -8.62 -8.06
N LEU A 16 24.05 -8.24 -8.06
CA LEU A 16 23.10 -8.65 -9.09
C LEU A 16 22.55 -7.49 -9.92
N ALA A 17 22.56 -6.26 -9.41
CA ALA A 17 22.08 -5.11 -10.16
C ALA A 17 23.02 -4.81 -11.35
N PRO A 18 22.48 -4.72 -12.59
CA PRO A 18 23.30 -4.48 -13.79
C PRO A 18 23.84 -3.04 -13.86
N TRP A 19 23.27 -2.13 -13.09
CA TRP A 19 23.69 -0.74 -12.93
C TRP A 19 23.31 -0.22 -11.55
N HIS A 20 23.85 0.95 -11.17
CA HIS A 20 23.55 1.61 -9.91
C HIS A 20 23.06 3.03 -10.15
N LEU A 21 21.82 3.31 -9.77
CA LEU A 21 21.24 4.64 -9.91
C LEU A 21 21.83 5.61 -8.84
N PRO A 22 22.25 6.81 -9.23
CA PRO A 22 22.84 7.76 -8.31
C PRO A 22 21.81 8.34 -7.35
N SER A 23 22.03 8.22 -6.04
CA SER A 23 21.09 8.67 -5.00
C SER A 23 20.91 10.19 -4.91
N ASN A 24 21.84 10.96 -5.45
CA ASN A 24 21.81 12.43 -5.47
C ASN A 24 20.98 13.02 -6.64
N ARG A 25 20.37 12.18 -7.46
CA ARG A 25 19.55 12.62 -8.61
C ARG A 25 18.08 12.53 -8.32
N TRP A 26 17.32 13.55 -8.69
CA TRP A 26 15.87 13.63 -8.47
C TRP A 26 15.10 12.48 -9.13
N TYR A 27 15.51 12.04 -10.32
CA TYR A 27 14.85 10.96 -11.04
C TYR A 27 14.94 9.61 -10.31
N THR A 28 16.05 9.36 -9.59
CA THR A 28 16.17 8.14 -8.76
C THR A 28 15.11 8.12 -7.67
N TRP A 29 14.85 9.27 -7.04
CA TRP A 29 13.78 9.40 -6.04
C TRP A 29 12.40 9.20 -6.64
N VAL A 30 12.14 9.78 -7.82
CA VAL A 30 10.87 9.57 -8.51
C VAL A 30 10.66 8.09 -8.82
N ILE A 31 11.67 7.42 -9.37
CA ILE A 31 11.60 5.98 -9.68
C ILE A 31 11.42 5.15 -8.40
N ALA A 32 12.12 5.47 -7.32
CA ALA A 32 12.01 4.77 -6.05
C ALA A 32 10.60 4.91 -5.44
N ILE A 33 10.07 6.14 -5.35
CA ILE A 33 8.75 6.41 -4.78
C ILE A 33 7.65 5.77 -5.64
N LEU A 34 7.70 5.94 -6.95
CA LEU A 34 6.71 5.35 -7.86
C LEU A 34 6.80 3.82 -7.90
N GLY A 35 8.01 3.28 -7.85
CA GLY A 35 8.25 1.83 -7.81
C GLY A 35 7.72 1.21 -6.51
N VAL A 36 7.98 1.86 -5.37
CA VAL A 36 7.40 1.44 -4.08
C VAL A 36 5.87 1.50 -4.12
N ASP A 37 5.28 2.57 -4.62
CA ASP A 37 3.82 2.71 -4.69
C ASP A 37 3.18 1.63 -5.59
N LEU A 38 3.81 1.32 -6.72
CA LEU A 38 3.37 0.23 -7.61
C LEU A 38 3.48 -1.15 -6.94
N LEU A 39 4.62 -1.45 -6.34
CA LEU A 39 4.83 -2.74 -5.66
C LEU A 39 3.95 -2.87 -4.42
N PHE A 40 3.71 -1.77 -3.70
CA PHE A 40 2.73 -1.75 -2.61
C PHE A 40 1.33 -2.11 -3.12
N TYR A 41 0.88 -1.54 -4.24
CA TYR A 41 -0.40 -1.90 -4.85
C TYR A 41 -0.47 -3.41 -5.17
N VAL A 42 0.57 -3.96 -5.80
CA VAL A 42 0.63 -5.39 -6.14
C VAL A 42 0.56 -6.24 -4.88
N TYR A 43 1.38 -5.92 -3.87
CA TYR A 43 1.38 -6.61 -2.60
C TYR A 43 0.02 -6.53 -1.90
N HIS A 44 -0.54 -5.35 -1.77
CA HIS A 44 -1.81 -5.11 -1.08
C HIS A 44 -2.96 -5.85 -1.74
N ARG A 45 -3.02 -5.79 -3.09
CA ARG A 45 -3.99 -6.58 -3.85
C ARG A 45 -3.80 -8.10 -3.64
N THR A 46 -2.57 -8.57 -3.61
CA THR A 46 -2.27 -9.99 -3.35
C THR A 46 -2.67 -10.38 -1.93
N ALA A 47 -2.46 -9.49 -0.95
CA ALA A 47 -2.86 -9.70 0.43
C ALA A 47 -4.37 -9.92 0.59
N HIS A 48 -5.19 -9.28 -0.23
CA HIS A 48 -6.64 -9.51 -0.25
C HIS A 48 -7.08 -10.76 -1.04
N ARG A 49 -6.22 -11.31 -1.89
CA ARG A 49 -6.57 -12.44 -2.77
C ARG A 49 -6.00 -13.77 -2.32
N VAL A 50 -4.90 -13.76 -1.58
CA VAL A 50 -4.21 -14.97 -1.12
C VAL A 50 -4.52 -15.18 0.36
N ARG A 51 -5.24 -16.24 0.70
CA ARG A 51 -5.71 -16.53 2.08
C ARG A 51 -4.60 -16.47 3.13
N LEU A 52 -3.41 -17.00 2.82
CA LEU A 52 -2.28 -17.00 3.76
C LEU A 52 -1.81 -15.57 4.09
N ILE A 53 -1.78 -14.68 3.09
CA ILE A 53 -1.37 -13.29 3.27
C ILE A 53 -2.52 -12.49 3.90
N TRP A 54 -3.76 -12.78 3.50
CA TRP A 54 -4.96 -12.20 4.12
C TRP A 54 -5.01 -12.45 5.63
N ALA A 55 -4.68 -13.65 6.09
CA ALA A 55 -4.67 -13.98 7.50
C ALA A 55 -3.80 -13.03 8.35
N THR A 56 -2.74 -12.45 7.78
CA THR A 56 -1.93 -11.44 8.45
C THR A 56 -2.43 -10.02 8.25
N HIS A 57 -3.08 -9.74 7.11
CA HIS A 57 -3.60 -8.42 6.76
C HIS A 57 -4.99 -8.15 7.36
N GLN A 58 -5.76 -9.20 7.61
CA GLN A 58 -7.09 -9.13 8.21
C GLN A 58 -7.13 -8.34 9.52
N ALA A 59 -6.06 -8.38 10.33
CA ALA A 59 -5.96 -7.61 11.56
C ALA A 59 -6.11 -6.09 11.31
N HIS A 60 -5.60 -5.59 10.18
CA HIS A 60 -5.74 -4.21 9.76
C HIS A 60 -7.20 -3.86 9.39
N HIS A 61 -7.93 -4.79 8.76
CA HIS A 61 -9.33 -4.63 8.40
C HIS A 61 -10.32 -4.98 9.50
N SER A 62 -9.88 -5.43 10.68
CA SER A 62 -10.76 -5.89 11.76
C SER A 62 -11.40 -4.78 12.60
N SER A 63 -11.08 -3.52 12.35
CA SER A 63 -11.60 -2.40 13.13
C SER A 63 -12.99 -2.01 12.68
N GLN A 64 -13.94 -1.90 13.61
CA GLN A 64 -15.28 -1.36 13.35
C GLN A 64 -15.27 0.16 13.17
N TYR A 65 -14.24 0.84 13.70
CA TYR A 65 -14.06 2.28 13.58
C TYR A 65 -12.87 2.57 12.68
N PHE A 66 -13.11 3.39 11.67
CA PHE A 66 -12.07 3.79 10.73
C PHE A 66 -11.38 5.08 11.21
N ASN A 67 -10.22 4.92 11.85
CA ASN A 67 -9.46 6.01 12.45
C ASN A 67 -7.96 5.74 12.41
N PHE A 68 -7.15 6.66 12.93
CA PHE A 68 -5.68 6.54 12.96
C PHE A 68 -5.17 5.31 13.73
N ALA A 69 -5.93 4.79 14.69
CA ALA A 69 -5.57 3.54 15.37
C ALA A 69 -5.67 2.33 14.41
N THR A 70 -6.56 2.38 13.43
CA THR A 70 -6.63 1.39 12.35
C THR A 70 -5.35 1.39 11.52
N ALA A 71 -4.80 2.58 11.19
CA ALA A 71 -3.53 2.71 10.50
C ALA A 71 -2.35 2.08 11.27
N LEU A 72 -2.37 2.15 12.60
CA LEU A 72 -1.34 1.57 13.46
C LEU A 72 -1.52 0.07 13.69
N ARG A 73 -2.69 -0.49 13.39
CA ARG A 73 -2.98 -1.93 13.49
C ARG A 73 -2.37 -2.67 12.30
N GLN A 74 -1.04 -2.71 12.29
CA GLN A 74 -0.28 -3.35 11.23
C GLN A 74 -0.25 -4.88 11.40
N LYS A 75 0.05 -5.57 10.31
CA LYS A 75 0.30 -7.01 10.33
C LYS A 75 1.49 -7.35 11.23
N TRP A 76 1.34 -8.40 12.01
CA TRP A 76 2.39 -8.88 12.92
C TRP A 76 3.46 -9.72 12.20
N ASN A 77 3.19 -10.21 11.00
CA ASN A 77 4.11 -11.03 10.20
C ASN A 77 4.32 -10.41 8.81
N ASN A 78 5.56 -10.01 8.53
CA ASN A 78 5.98 -9.38 7.28
C ASN A 78 6.80 -10.30 6.36
N SER A 79 6.82 -11.62 6.62
CA SER A 79 7.74 -12.55 5.94
C SER A 79 7.62 -12.56 4.42
N GLY A 80 6.41 -12.49 3.88
CA GLY A 80 6.19 -12.46 2.43
C GLY A 80 6.42 -11.10 1.78
N GLU A 81 6.32 -10.03 2.54
CA GLU A 81 6.46 -8.66 2.03
C GLU A 81 7.88 -8.35 1.58
N ILE A 82 8.89 -8.91 2.26
CA ILE A 82 10.31 -8.68 1.94
C ILE A 82 10.61 -9.02 0.48
N LEU A 83 10.01 -10.07 -0.06
CA LEU A 83 10.26 -10.49 -1.44
C LEU A 83 9.70 -9.51 -2.48
N VAL A 84 8.67 -8.78 -2.14
CA VAL A 84 7.99 -7.86 -3.06
C VAL A 84 8.89 -6.68 -3.45
N TRP A 85 9.80 -6.26 -2.57
CA TRP A 85 10.67 -5.11 -2.80
C TRP A 85 11.96 -5.44 -3.57
N ILE A 86 12.28 -6.72 -3.79
CA ILE A 86 13.48 -7.18 -4.52
C ILE A 86 13.68 -6.52 -5.90
N PRO A 87 12.64 -6.27 -6.70
CA PRO A 87 12.82 -5.61 -7.99
C PRO A 87 13.50 -4.25 -7.92
N LEU A 88 13.34 -3.50 -6.82
CA LEU A 88 13.89 -2.15 -6.69
C LEU A 88 15.42 -2.14 -6.57
N PRO A 89 16.05 -2.86 -5.61
CA PRO A 89 17.50 -2.96 -5.58
C PRO A 89 18.07 -3.66 -6.81
N LEU A 90 17.34 -4.60 -7.42
CA LEU A 90 17.77 -5.23 -8.68
C LEU A 90 17.77 -4.24 -9.85
N LEU A 91 16.87 -3.26 -9.87
CA LEU A 91 16.87 -2.14 -10.80
C LEU A 91 17.89 -1.05 -10.44
N GLY A 92 18.80 -1.30 -9.50
CA GLY A 92 19.88 -0.40 -9.12
C GLY A 92 19.45 0.75 -8.21
N ILE A 93 18.30 0.66 -7.56
CA ILE A 93 17.90 1.65 -6.53
C ILE A 93 18.62 1.32 -5.22
N PRO A 94 19.34 2.27 -4.59
CA PRO A 94 20.01 2.03 -3.33
C PRO A 94 19.06 1.50 -2.26
N PRO A 95 19.39 0.43 -1.52
CA PRO A 95 18.50 -0.22 -0.54
C PRO A 95 17.91 0.73 0.50
N TRP A 96 18.71 1.67 1.00
CA TRP A 96 18.24 2.67 1.96
C TRP A 96 17.15 3.59 1.38
N MET A 97 17.22 3.90 0.06
CA MET A 97 16.16 4.67 -0.63
C MET A 97 14.88 3.87 -0.75
N VAL A 98 14.96 2.55 -0.94
CA VAL A 98 13.79 1.67 -0.93
C VAL A 98 13.08 1.76 0.42
N PHE A 99 13.82 1.61 1.52
CA PHE A 99 13.25 1.71 2.88
C PHE A 99 12.68 3.09 3.18
N LEU A 100 13.36 4.16 2.76
CA LEU A 100 12.87 5.51 2.98
C LEU A 100 11.63 5.80 2.14
N SER A 101 11.61 5.40 0.87
CA SER A 101 10.42 5.54 0.00
C SER A 101 9.23 4.73 0.54
N PHE A 102 9.47 3.53 1.08
CA PHE A 102 8.45 2.75 1.75
C PHE A 102 7.95 3.43 3.04
N SER A 103 8.83 4.03 3.82
CA SER A 103 8.45 4.80 5.01
C SER A 103 7.60 6.02 4.65
N ILE A 104 7.94 6.73 3.57
CA ILE A 104 7.12 7.83 3.03
C ILE A 104 5.74 7.33 2.63
N ASN A 105 5.65 6.18 1.96
CA ASN A 105 4.38 5.56 1.58
C ASN A 105 3.52 5.21 2.81
N LEU A 106 4.12 4.66 3.87
CA LEU A 106 3.41 4.34 5.13
C LEU A 106 2.93 5.60 5.87
N VAL A 107 3.77 6.63 5.94
CA VAL A 107 3.39 7.93 6.55
C VAL A 107 2.26 8.56 5.76
N TYR A 108 2.31 8.50 4.43
CA TYR A 108 1.20 8.93 3.60
C TYR A 108 -0.08 8.15 3.92
N GLN A 109 -0.03 6.85 4.04
CA GLN A 109 -1.19 6.03 4.35
C GLN A 109 -1.76 6.29 5.73
N PHE A 110 -0.96 6.73 6.70
CA PHE A 110 -1.44 7.02 8.05
C PHE A 110 -2.55 8.08 8.06
N TRP A 111 -2.36 9.21 7.38
CA TRP A 111 -3.34 10.29 7.40
C TRP A 111 -4.64 9.98 6.65
N ILE A 112 -4.62 9.05 5.68
CA ILE A 112 -5.84 8.68 4.95
C ILE A 112 -6.79 7.76 5.74
N HIS A 113 -6.36 7.27 6.91
CA HIS A 113 -7.20 6.47 7.82
C HIS A 113 -8.03 7.37 8.74
N THR A 114 -9.01 8.08 8.19
CA THR A 114 -9.89 8.93 9.00
C THR A 114 -11.27 9.08 8.37
N GLU A 115 -12.29 9.17 9.22
CA GLU A 115 -13.66 9.50 8.85
C GLU A 115 -13.91 11.01 8.82
N HIS A 116 -13.05 11.81 9.46
CA HIS A 116 -13.26 13.24 9.64
C HIS A 116 -13.06 14.04 8.35
N ILE A 117 -12.25 13.53 7.42
CA ILE A 117 -11.99 14.20 6.15
C ILE A 117 -12.92 13.61 5.09
N GLY A 118 -13.82 14.44 4.57
CA GLY A 118 -14.72 14.09 3.48
C GLY A 118 -13.99 13.93 2.14
N LYS A 119 -14.76 14.04 1.06
CA LYS A 119 -14.19 14.03 -0.30
C LYS A 119 -13.46 15.35 -0.55
N LEU A 120 -12.23 15.25 -1.04
CA LEU A 120 -11.40 16.38 -1.38
C LEU A 120 -11.73 16.93 -2.77
N TRP A 121 -11.06 18.00 -3.15
CA TRP A 121 -11.18 18.60 -4.47
C TRP A 121 -10.83 17.59 -5.58
N ARG A 122 -11.62 17.59 -6.69
CA ARG A 122 -11.54 16.57 -7.76
C ARG A 122 -10.14 16.30 -8.31
N PRO A 123 -9.27 17.30 -8.57
CA PRO A 123 -7.89 17.04 -9.02
C PRO A 123 -7.05 16.25 -7.99
N ILE A 124 -7.24 16.49 -6.69
CA ILE A 124 -6.54 15.76 -5.62
C ILE A 124 -7.01 14.31 -5.59
N GLU A 125 -8.33 14.09 -5.58
CA GLU A 125 -8.94 12.75 -5.67
C GLU A 125 -8.51 12.00 -6.93
N PHE A 126 -8.26 12.75 -8.02
CA PHE A 126 -7.82 12.15 -9.26
C PHE A 126 -6.36 11.66 -9.22
N VAL A 127 -5.47 12.38 -8.53
CA VAL A 127 -4.02 12.06 -8.49
C VAL A 127 -3.67 11.18 -7.31
N PHE A 128 -4.30 11.39 -6.16
CA PHE A 128 -3.91 10.82 -4.88
C PHE A 128 -4.98 9.90 -4.30
N ASN A 129 -4.52 8.92 -3.54
CA ASN A 129 -5.38 8.13 -2.67
C ASN A 129 -5.74 8.98 -1.44
N THR A 130 -7.01 9.21 -1.22
CA THR A 130 -7.52 10.13 -0.18
C THR A 130 -8.29 9.34 0.88
N PRO A 131 -8.66 9.96 2.01
CA PRO A 131 -9.52 9.31 2.99
C PRO A 131 -10.82 8.79 2.38
N SER A 132 -11.40 9.47 1.39
CA SER A 132 -12.62 9.01 0.71
C SER A 132 -12.42 7.71 -0.05
N HIS A 133 -11.29 7.54 -0.73
CA HIS A 133 -10.93 6.32 -1.44
C HIS A 133 -10.60 5.17 -0.48
N HIS A 134 -9.90 5.48 0.61
CA HIS A 134 -9.43 4.46 1.54
C HIS A 134 -10.56 3.94 2.43
N ARG A 135 -11.57 4.76 2.76
CA ARG A 135 -12.82 4.28 3.39
C ARG A 135 -13.55 3.25 2.53
N VAL A 136 -13.60 3.44 1.22
CA VAL A 136 -14.16 2.44 0.30
C VAL A 136 -13.36 1.13 0.35
N HIS A 137 -12.02 1.22 0.47
CA HIS A 137 -11.18 0.04 0.61
C HIS A 137 -11.46 -0.74 1.90
N HIS A 138 -11.74 -0.05 3.01
CA HIS A 138 -12.11 -0.67 4.30
C HIS A 138 -13.60 -1.01 4.42
N GLY A 139 -14.41 -0.66 3.41
CA GLY A 139 -15.85 -0.93 3.42
C GLY A 139 -16.16 -2.42 3.30
N MET A 140 -17.16 -2.88 4.08
CA MET A 140 -17.64 -4.28 4.09
C MET A 140 -18.75 -4.54 3.06
N ASP A 141 -19.37 -3.50 2.51
CA ASP A 141 -20.44 -3.64 1.54
C ASP A 141 -19.92 -4.33 0.27
N GLN A 142 -20.73 -5.25 -0.28
CA GLN A 142 -20.36 -6.05 -1.46
C GLN A 142 -19.85 -5.20 -2.63
N GLU A 143 -20.39 -4.00 -2.79
CA GLU A 143 -19.99 -3.09 -3.87
C GLU A 143 -18.60 -2.48 -3.67
N TYR A 144 -18.06 -2.48 -2.44
CA TYR A 144 -16.75 -1.92 -2.07
C TYR A 144 -15.66 -2.97 -1.98
N LEU A 145 -16.04 -4.25 -1.94
CA LEU A 145 -15.07 -5.33 -1.85
C LEU A 145 -14.08 -5.30 -3.01
N ASP A 146 -12.84 -5.61 -2.70
CA ASP A 146 -11.78 -5.70 -3.69
C ASP A 146 -11.49 -4.39 -4.46
N ARG A 147 -11.65 -3.24 -3.81
CA ARG A 147 -11.44 -1.92 -4.41
C ARG A 147 -10.30 -1.15 -3.75
N ASN A 148 -9.71 -0.22 -4.51
CA ASN A 148 -8.79 0.84 -4.02
C ASN A 148 -7.56 0.36 -3.21
N TYR A 149 -6.79 -0.58 -3.74
CA TYR A 149 -5.56 -1.10 -3.11
C TYR A 149 -4.35 -0.16 -3.16
N GLY A 150 -4.49 1.06 -3.65
CA GLY A 150 -3.39 2.01 -3.83
C GLY A 150 -2.81 2.50 -2.50
N GLY A 151 -1.50 2.75 -2.47
CA GLY A 151 -0.83 3.46 -1.38
C GLY A 151 -1.02 4.97 -1.51
N ILE A 152 -0.17 5.63 -2.29
CA ILE A 152 -0.23 7.07 -2.55
C ILE A 152 -1.17 7.39 -3.71
N ARG A 153 -1.21 6.53 -4.73
CA ARG A 153 -2.01 6.76 -5.94
C ARG A 153 -3.11 5.71 -6.13
N PRO A 154 -4.30 6.09 -6.61
CA PRO A 154 -5.40 5.17 -6.90
C PRO A 154 -5.17 4.46 -8.24
N LEU A 155 -4.13 3.62 -8.35
CA LEU A 155 -3.69 2.99 -9.61
C LEU A 155 -4.79 2.22 -10.33
N ARG A 156 -5.68 1.54 -9.59
CA ARG A 156 -6.74 0.73 -10.19
C ARG A 156 -7.85 1.56 -10.84
N ALA A 157 -8.18 2.69 -10.27
CA ALA A 157 -9.27 3.53 -10.78
C ALA A 157 -9.02 3.99 -12.23
N ARG A 158 -7.74 4.05 -12.63
CA ARG A 158 -7.34 4.46 -13.98
C ARG A 158 -7.20 3.31 -14.96
N LEU A 159 -6.80 2.13 -14.48
CA LEU A 159 -6.54 0.97 -15.34
C LEU A 159 -7.80 0.12 -15.58
N PHE A 160 -8.77 0.15 -14.66
CA PHE A 160 -9.90 -0.79 -14.65
C PHE A 160 -11.28 -0.15 -14.37
N GLY A 161 -11.42 1.16 -14.48
CA GLY A 161 -12.69 1.89 -14.34
C GLY A 161 -12.71 2.93 -13.21
N PRO A 162 -13.63 3.89 -13.26
CA PRO A 162 -13.67 4.99 -12.32
C PRO A 162 -13.92 4.51 -10.89
N PRO A 163 -13.32 5.18 -9.87
CA PRO A 163 -13.62 4.89 -8.49
C PRO A 163 -15.10 5.19 -8.22
N ARG A 164 -15.82 4.27 -7.63
CA ARG A 164 -17.16 4.58 -7.13
C ARG A 164 -17.02 5.53 -5.96
N ALA A 165 -17.82 6.60 -5.99
CA ALA A 165 -17.93 7.50 -4.86
C ALA A 165 -18.55 6.73 -3.67
N PRO A 166 -18.07 6.93 -2.44
CA PRO A 166 -18.70 6.34 -1.28
C PRO A 166 -20.12 6.88 -1.14
N THR A 167 -21.07 6.01 -0.87
CA THR A 167 -22.33 6.35 -0.22
C THR A 167 -22.04 6.93 1.18
N PRO A 168 -22.99 7.61 1.85
CA PRO A 168 -22.68 8.50 2.99
C PRO A 168 -21.84 7.91 4.13
N ARG A 169 -21.82 6.60 4.34
CA ARG A 169 -20.89 5.87 5.24
C ARG A 169 -20.88 4.38 4.87
N PRO A 170 -19.78 3.86 4.30
CA PRO A 170 -19.60 2.41 4.22
C PRO A 170 -19.43 1.84 5.63
N ASP A 171 -20.07 0.73 5.92
CA ASP A 171 -19.76 -0.04 7.13
C ASP A 171 -18.32 -0.54 7.06
N THR A 172 -17.53 -0.29 8.10
CA THR A 172 -16.14 -0.73 8.20
C THR A 172 -16.02 -1.92 9.15
N GLY A 173 -15.12 -2.82 8.87
CA GLY A 173 -14.87 -4.01 9.69
C GLY A 173 -14.33 -5.18 8.91
N THR A 174 -14.26 -6.33 9.56
CA THR A 174 -13.87 -7.59 8.89
C THR A 174 -15.07 -8.22 8.25
N ILE A 175 -14.99 -8.48 6.94
CA ILE A 175 -15.97 -9.34 6.29
C ILE A 175 -15.91 -10.69 7.00
N ARG A 176 -17.01 -11.10 7.63
CA ARG A 176 -17.21 -12.50 7.96
C ARG A 176 -17.19 -13.23 6.62
N THR A 177 -16.13 -13.98 6.36
CA THR A 177 -16.14 -14.93 5.25
C THR A 177 -17.41 -15.75 5.41
N ALA A 178 -18.22 -15.75 4.35
CA ALA A 178 -19.44 -16.52 4.32
C ALA A 178 -19.23 -17.88 4.95
N GLU A 179 -20.14 -18.24 5.82
CA GLU A 179 -20.21 -19.59 6.37
C GLU A 179 -20.17 -20.64 5.24
N PRO A 180 -19.61 -21.81 5.50
CA PRO A 180 -19.41 -22.85 4.50
C PRO A 180 -20.72 -23.29 3.85
#